data_253397f51adff5200225b483df699ed7
#
_entry.id   253397f51adff5200225b483df699ed7
#
_cell.length_a   1.000
_cell.length_b   1.000
_cell.length_c   1.000
_cell.angle_alpha   90.00
_cell.angle_beta   90.00
_cell.angle_gamma   90.00
#
_symmetry.space_group_name_H-M   'P 1'
#
loop_
_entity.id
_entity.type
_entity.pdbx_description
1 polymer ?
#
loop_
_entity_poly.entity_id
_entity_poly.type
_entity_poly.pdbx_seq_one_letter_code
_entity_poly.pdbx_strand_id
1 'polypeptide(L)'
;MLKPKTAKMKITFLGTGTSTGVPETGCTCPVCTSQDPRDNRLRTSVLVETNNSRILLDCGPDFRQQMSHIPFGKIDAILLSHEHYDHVSGIDDLRPFCRFGDINIYAEPNVATAIRTRIPYCFGESLYPGVPRIIMNEIDINTPFRVNDIEITPIRVLHGRLPIAGYRIGNMAYLTDVSLIPEKEYTKLKDLDLLIMGALRWEKHPSHQSIDEAIEKAQHINAQQTYFIHFSHNLGLHHEAETKLPTNIHLSYDNLTISIKKKAMPQNTI
;
A
#
# COMPACT_ATOMS: atom_id res chain seq x y z
N MET A 1 6.20 34.36 18.38
CA MET A 1 5.98 32.91 18.54
C MET A 1 5.74 32.31 17.17
N LEU A 2 6.67 31.49 16.67
CA LEU A 2 6.48 30.73 15.43
C LEU A 2 5.39 29.69 15.68
N LYS A 3 4.29 29.72 14.91
CA LYS A 3 3.28 28.66 14.95
C LYS A 3 3.98 27.33 14.65
N PRO A 4 3.78 26.27 15.45
CA PRO A 4 4.35 24.96 15.16
C PRO A 4 3.94 24.57 13.74
N LYS A 5 4.92 24.25 12.87
CA LYS A 5 4.64 23.70 11.55
C LYS A 5 3.86 22.41 11.79
N THR A 6 2.59 22.38 11.38
CA THR A 6 1.79 21.14 11.40
C THR A 6 2.56 20.10 10.60
N ALA A 7 2.96 19.02 11.27
CA ALA A 7 3.66 17.93 10.61
C ALA A 7 2.75 17.39 9.49
N LYS A 8 3.31 17.27 8.30
CA LYS A 8 2.61 16.73 7.12
C LYS A 8 3.01 15.28 6.94
N MET A 9 2.07 14.47 6.49
CA MET A 9 2.30 13.13 5.97
C MET A 9 2.16 13.21 4.45
N LYS A 10 3.23 12.86 3.74
CA LYS A 10 3.27 12.81 2.27
C LYS A 10 3.07 11.37 1.83
N ILE A 11 2.16 11.14 0.92
CA ILE A 11 1.81 9.84 0.38
C ILE A 11 2.09 9.85 -1.12
N THR A 12 2.92 8.92 -1.60
CA THR A 12 3.24 8.73 -3.01
C THR A 12 2.77 7.37 -3.46
N PHE A 13 1.92 7.33 -4.47
CA PHE A 13 1.47 6.09 -5.12
C PHE A 13 2.58 5.64 -6.09
N LEU A 14 3.33 4.62 -5.72
CA LEU A 14 4.45 4.11 -6.52
C LEU A 14 3.99 3.22 -7.67
N GLY A 15 2.89 2.53 -7.47
CA GLY A 15 2.21 1.70 -8.44
C GLY A 15 0.75 1.54 -8.07
N THR A 16 -0.12 1.47 -9.07
CA THR A 16 -1.57 1.51 -8.90
C THR A 16 -2.30 0.39 -9.63
N GLY A 17 -1.55 -0.48 -10.32
CA GLY A 17 -2.06 -1.60 -11.09
C GLY A 17 -2.21 -2.88 -10.30
N THR A 18 -3.03 -3.78 -10.81
CA THR A 18 -3.22 -5.15 -10.32
C THR A 18 -2.00 -6.05 -10.61
N SER A 19 -2.10 -7.33 -10.29
CA SER A 19 -1.02 -8.32 -10.38
C SER A 19 -0.32 -8.43 -11.74
N THR A 20 -1.03 -8.16 -12.85
CA THR A 20 -0.43 -8.16 -14.20
C THR A 20 0.20 -6.82 -14.59
N GLY A 21 -0.07 -5.76 -13.84
CA GLY A 21 0.21 -4.39 -14.25
C GLY A 21 -0.65 -3.94 -15.44
N VAL A 22 -0.45 -2.70 -15.88
CA VAL A 22 -1.07 -2.15 -17.11
C VAL A 22 0.01 -1.35 -17.84
N PRO A 23 0.28 -1.62 -19.12
CA PRO A 23 -0.39 -2.59 -20.01
C PRO A 23 -0.14 -4.04 -19.60
N GLU A 24 -1.17 -4.88 -19.80
CA GLU A 24 -1.01 -6.33 -19.65
C GLU A 24 -0.26 -6.90 -20.85
N THR A 25 0.65 -7.84 -20.62
CA THR A 25 1.50 -8.40 -21.66
C THR A 25 0.67 -9.04 -22.78
N GLY A 26 0.88 -8.56 -24.02
CA GLY A 26 0.20 -9.04 -25.22
C GLY A 26 -1.21 -8.47 -25.44
N CYS A 27 -1.72 -7.63 -24.54
CA CYS A 27 -3.02 -6.98 -24.70
C CYS A 27 -2.94 -5.76 -25.61
N THR A 28 -3.90 -5.64 -26.53
CA THR A 28 -4.00 -4.53 -27.50
C THR A 28 -5.26 -3.69 -27.30
N CYS A 29 -5.91 -3.77 -26.14
CA CYS A 29 -7.09 -2.97 -25.84
C CYS A 29 -6.76 -1.46 -25.75
N PRO A 30 -7.76 -0.57 -25.82
CA PRO A 30 -7.55 0.87 -25.77
C PRO A 30 -6.73 1.34 -24.55
N VAL A 31 -6.89 0.70 -23.40
CA VAL A 31 -6.15 1.05 -22.17
C VAL A 31 -4.68 0.63 -22.27
N CYS A 32 -4.41 -0.60 -22.72
CA CYS A 32 -3.05 -1.12 -22.85
C CYS A 32 -2.24 -0.45 -23.97
N THR A 33 -2.90 0.24 -24.89
CA THR A 33 -2.25 1.00 -25.98
C THR A 33 -2.36 2.51 -25.79
N SER A 34 -2.90 2.95 -24.66
CA SER A 34 -3.08 4.37 -24.34
C SER A 34 -1.73 5.10 -24.24
N GLN A 35 -1.73 6.37 -24.67
CA GLN A 35 -0.58 7.27 -24.49
C GLN A 35 -0.72 8.16 -23.26
N ASP A 36 -1.83 8.07 -22.52
CA ASP A 36 -1.97 8.74 -21.23
C ASP A 36 -1.13 8.00 -20.17
N PRO A 37 -0.13 8.65 -19.54
CA PRO A 37 0.71 7.99 -18.56
C PRO A 37 -0.07 7.48 -17.34
N ARG A 38 -1.29 7.99 -17.10
CA ARG A 38 -2.16 7.51 -16.00
C ARG A 38 -2.78 6.14 -16.28
N ASP A 39 -2.77 5.68 -17.53
CA ASP A 39 -3.20 4.35 -17.94
C ASP A 39 -2.06 3.31 -17.84
N ASN A 40 -0.80 3.76 -17.64
CA ASN A 40 0.34 2.88 -17.36
C ASN A 40 0.50 2.70 -15.85
N ARG A 41 0.40 1.46 -15.37
CA ARG A 41 0.31 1.17 -13.94
C ARG A 41 1.23 0.03 -13.55
N LEU A 42 2.23 0.33 -12.75
CA LEU A 42 3.06 -0.65 -12.05
C LEU A 42 2.24 -1.33 -10.95
N ARG A 43 2.69 -2.51 -10.47
CA ARG A 43 2.00 -3.23 -9.40
C ARG A 43 1.90 -2.37 -8.14
N THR A 44 0.80 -2.57 -7.42
CA THR A 44 0.41 -1.74 -6.29
C THR A 44 1.50 -1.62 -5.22
N SER A 45 1.88 -0.39 -4.91
CA SER A 45 2.73 -0.03 -3.77
C SER A 45 2.57 1.44 -3.43
N VAL A 46 2.68 1.79 -2.15
CA VAL A 46 2.54 3.17 -1.66
C VAL A 46 3.68 3.51 -0.71
N LEU A 47 4.26 4.69 -0.87
CA LEU A 47 5.27 5.23 0.05
C LEU A 47 4.66 6.33 0.92
N VAL A 48 4.78 6.18 2.24
CA VAL A 48 4.34 7.14 3.24
C VAL A 48 5.55 7.79 3.89
N GLU A 49 5.65 9.11 3.80
CA GLU A 49 6.76 9.88 4.34
C GLU A 49 6.26 10.90 5.36
N THR A 50 6.93 10.97 6.49
CA THR A 50 6.82 12.04 7.49
C THR A 50 8.18 12.69 7.69
N ASN A 51 8.30 13.66 8.61
CA ASN A 51 9.60 14.24 8.92
C ASN A 51 10.62 13.22 9.44
N ASN A 52 10.16 12.15 10.10
CA ASN A 52 11.02 11.22 10.84
C ASN A 52 10.92 9.77 10.38
N SER A 53 10.05 9.46 9.42
CA SER A 53 9.79 8.08 9.03
C SER A 53 9.44 7.98 7.57
N ARG A 54 9.94 6.93 6.93
CA ARG A 54 9.61 6.50 5.57
C ARG A 54 9.15 5.05 5.62
N ILE A 55 7.87 4.82 5.29
CA ILE A 55 7.20 3.53 5.37
C ILE A 55 6.74 3.13 3.98
N LEU A 56 7.13 1.94 3.52
CA LEU A 56 6.68 1.35 2.28
C LEU A 56 5.54 0.37 2.55
N LEU A 57 4.46 0.47 1.81
CA LEU A 57 3.32 -0.45 1.82
C LEU A 57 3.40 -1.33 0.58
N ASP A 58 3.64 -2.61 0.79
CA ASP A 58 3.96 -3.64 -0.20
C ASP A 58 5.24 -3.36 -1.03
N CYS A 59 5.92 -4.42 -1.44
CA CYS A 59 7.18 -4.38 -2.18
C CYS A 59 7.12 -5.39 -3.33
N GLY A 60 6.39 -5.03 -4.38
CA GLY A 60 6.16 -5.87 -5.56
C GLY A 60 7.32 -5.86 -6.55
N PRO A 61 7.18 -6.56 -7.71
CA PRO A 61 8.26 -6.78 -8.67
C PRO A 61 8.75 -5.50 -9.35
N ASP A 62 7.97 -4.43 -9.30
CA ASP A 62 8.32 -3.14 -9.89
C ASP A 62 9.08 -2.21 -8.94
N PHE A 63 9.42 -2.67 -7.72
CA PHE A 63 10.05 -1.85 -6.67
C PHE A 63 11.26 -1.06 -7.19
N ARG A 64 12.16 -1.70 -7.95
CA ARG A 64 13.35 -1.03 -8.51
C ARG A 64 12.96 0.14 -9.42
N GLN A 65 11.98 -0.05 -10.31
CA GLN A 65 11.49 1.00 -11.21
C GLN A 65 10.78 2.10 -10.42
N GLN A 66 9.93 1.74 -9.48
CA GLN A 66 9.17 2.65 -8.61
C GLN A 66 10.12 3.57 -7.82
N MET A 67 11.16 3.02 -7.23
CA MET A 67 12.10 3.77 -6.40
C MET A 67 13.12 4.58 -7.21
N SER A 68 13.24 4.37 -8.51
CA SER A 68 14.15 5.17 -9.37
C SER A 68 13.76 6.66 -9.47
N HIS A 69 12.49 6.97 -9.22
CA HIS A 69 11.95 8.33 -9.23
C HIS A 69 11.88 8.98 -7.85
N ILE A 70 12.21 8.23 -6.80
CA ILE A 70 12.14 8.68 -5.40
C ILE A 70 13.56 9.03 -4.92
N PRO A 71 13.76 10.14 -4.18
CA PRO A 71 15.06 10.43 -3.58
C PRO A 71 15.56 9.26 -2.74
N PHE A 72 16.78 8.78 -3.06
CA PHE A 72 17.37 7.63 -2.39
C PHE A 72 17.61 7.94 -0.90
N GLY A 73 17.11 7.10 -0.01
CA GLY A 73 17.20 7.30 1.43
C GLY A 73 16.71 6.06 2.20
N LYS A 74 16.89 6.08 3.50
CA LYS A 74 16.46 4.99 4.38
C LYS A 74 14.96 4.72 4.23
N ILE A 75 14.58 3.43 4.22
CA ILE A 75 13.22 2.95 4.46
C ILE A 75 13.21 2.41 5.90
N ASP A 76 12.36 2.99 6.76
CA ASP A 76 12.32 2.64 8.18
C ASP A 76 11.52 1.36 8.43
N ALA A 77 10.49 1.13 7.62
CA ALA A 77 9.67 -0.07 7.66
C ALA A 77 9.06 -0.40 6.30
N ILE A 78 8.87 -1.68 6.04
CA ILE A 78 8.05 -2.21 4.95
C ILE A 78 6.90 -2.98 5.61
N LEU A 79 5.66 -2.63 5.28
CA LEU A 79 4.47 -3.31 5.78
C LEU A 79 3.89 -4.14 4.64
N LEU A 80 3.83 -5.46 4.81
CA LEU A 80 3.32 -6.37 3.79
C LEU A 80 1.86 -6.73 4.10
N SER A 81 1.02 -6.61 3.10
CA SER A 81 -0.40 -6.96 3.20
C SER A 81 -0.62 -8.47 3.20
N HIS A 82 0.01 -9.19 2.26
CA HIS A 82 -0.09 -10.64 2.09
C HIS A 82 1.05 -11.16 1.19
N GLU A 83 1.09 -12.48 0.99
CA GLU A 83 2.20 -13.17 0.32
C GLU A 83 2.11 -13.28 -1.20
N HIS A 84 1.12 -12.69 -1.88
CA HIS A 84 1.06 -12.72 -3.34
C HIS A 84 2.28 -12.04 -3.96
N TYR A 85 2.67 -12.54 -5.13
CA TYR A 85 3.95 -12.19 -5.76
C TYR A 85 4.05 -10.70 -6.12
N ASP A 86 2.94 -10.12 -6.55
CA ASP A 86 2.82 -8.70 -6.90
C ASP A 86 2.98 -7.75 -5.70
N HIS A 87 2.90 -8.26 -4.47
CA HIS A 87 3.09 -7.49 -3.23
C HIS A 87 4.43 -7.73 -2.53
N VAL A 88 5.18 -8.80 -2.88
CA VAL A 88 6.38 -9.18 -2.11
C VAL A 88 7.63 -9.45 -2.95
N SER A 89 7.53 -9.63 -4.26
CA SER A 89 8.65 -10.14 -5.04
C SER A 89 9.78 -9.14 -5.31
N GLY A 90 9.60 -7.87 -4.96
CA GLY A 90 10.64 -6.84 -5.03
C GLY A 90 11.58 -6.81 -3.82
N ILE A 91 11.39 -7.69 -2.83
CA ILE A 91 12.18 -7.69 -1.58
C ILE A 91 13.68 -7.89 -1.85
N ASP A 92 14.07 -8.66 -2.88
CA ASP A 92 15.47 -8.83 -3.23
C ASP A 92 16.14 -7.55 -3.76
N ASP A 93 15.37 -6.63 -4.34
CA ASP A 93 15.84 -5.32 -4.81
C ASP A 93 16.12 -4.31 -3.66
N LEU A 94 15.88 -4.69 -2.41
CA LEU A 94 16.21 -3.88 -1.23
C LEU A 94 17.71 -3.84 -0.92
N ARG A 95 18.55 -4.61 -1.59
CA ARG A 95 20.02 -4.68 -1.37
C ARG A 95 20.70 -3.31 -1.26
N PRO A 96 20.46 -2.34 -2.16
CA PRO A 96 21.09 -1.02 -2.06
C PRO A 96 20.71 -0.25 -0.78
N PHE A 97 19.53 -0.52 -0.21
CA PHE A 97 19.02 0.15 0.97
C PHE A 97 19.70 -0.35 2.26
N CYS A 98 20.34 -1.52 2.24
CA CYS A 98 21.11 -2.06 3.37
C CYS A 98 22.32 -1.20 3.76
N ARG A 99 22.70 -0.22 2.95
CA ARG A 99 23.69 0.80 3.33
C ARG A 99 23.22 1.72 4.46
N PHE A 100 21.91 1.80 4.68
CA PHE A 100 21.30 2.57 5.78
C PHE A 100 21.04 1.73 7.03
N GLY A 101 21.43 0.46 7.04
CA GLY A 101 21.18 -0.51 8.09
C GLY A 101 20.30 -1.67 7.62
N ASP A 102 19.88 -2.50 8.56
CA ASP A 102 19.01 -3.63 8.26
C ASP A 102 17.59 -3.17 7.90
N ILE A 103 16.94 -3.94 7.05
CA ILE A 103 15.59 -3.63 6.54
C ILE A 103 14.54 -4.28 7.44
N ASN A 104 13.73 -3.47 8.09
CA ASN A 104 12.61 -3.94 8.91
C ASN A 104 11.39 -4.22 8.02
N ILE A 105 10.96 -5.48 7.97
CA ILE A 105 9.72 -5.91 7.31
C ILE A 105 8.74 -6.35 8.40
N TYR A 106 7.51 -5.86 8.33
CA TYR A 106 6.41 -6.19 9.22
C TYR A 106 5.36 -6.96 8.45
N ALA A 107 5.02 -8.15 8.93
CA ALA A 107 4.08 -9.06 8.25
C ALA A 107 3.42 -10.01 9.25
N GLU A 108 2.24 -10.54 8.92
CA GLU A 108 1.66 -11.62 9.69
C GLU A 108 2.53 -12.90 9.61
N PRO A 109 2.45 -13.82 10.60
CA PRO A 109 3.31 -15.02 10.65
C PRO A 109 3.27 -15.91 9.42
N ASN A 110 2.09 -16.06 8.79
CA ASN A 110 1.95 -16.82 7.53
C ASN A 110 2.70 -16.16 6.37
N VAL A 111 2.61 -14.83 6.24
CA VAL A 111 3.34 -14.05 5.22
C VAL A 111 4.84 -14.12 5.48
N ALA A 112 5.27 -13.93 6.73
CA ALA A 112 6.68 -14.04 7.15
C ALA A 112 7.25 -15.44 6.80
N THR A 113 6.49 -16.50 7.05
CA THR A 113 6.87 -17.88 6.70
C THR A 113 7.00 -18.05 5.19
N ALA A 114 6.04 -17.52 4.42
CA ALA A 114 6.08 -17.58 2.95
C ALA A 114 7.33 -16.85 2.38
N ILE A 115 7.67 -15.68 2.91
CA ILE A 115 8.87 -14.94 2.49
C ILE A 115 10.15 -15.71 2.83
N ARG A 116 10.29 -16.22 4.06
CA ARG A 116 11.46 -17.03 4.46
C ARG A 116 11.64 -18.27 3.58
N THR A 117 10.53 -18.88 3.15
CA THR A 117 10.56 -20.03 2.25
C THR A 117 10.98 -19.66 0.82
N ARG A 118 10.54 -18.50 0.31
CA ARG A 118 10.83 -18.06 -1.07
C ARG A 118 12.25 -17.54 -1.27
N ILE A 119 12.80 -16.84 -0.27
CA ILE A 119 14.13 -16.24 -0.30
C ILE A 119 14.95 -16.63 0.92
N PRO A 120 15.18 -17.95 1.16
CA PRO A 120 15.81 -18.45 2.39
C PRO A 120 17.22 -17.89 2.60
N TYR A 121 17.92 -17.54 1.52
CA TYR A 121 19.26 -16.97 1.56
C TYR A 121 19.34 -15.59 2.26
N CYS A 122 18.21 -14.92 2.49
CA CYS A 122 18.16 -13.65 3.22
C CYS A 122 18.04 -13.83 4.75
N PHE A 123 17.84 -15.06 5.25
CA PHE A 123 17.49 -15.35 6.65
C PHE A 123 18.38 -16.39 7.32
N GLY A 124 19.47 -16.82 6.69
CA GLY A 124 20.40 -17.80 7.26
C GLY A 124 21.29 -17.22 8.35
N GLU A 125 21.91 -18.10 9.17
CA GLU A 125 22.88 -17.72 10.21
C GLU A 125 24.14 -17.05 9.61
N SER A 126 24.53 -17.45 8.41
CA SER A 126 25.64 -16.87 7.66
C SER A 126 25.13 -16.32 6.35
N LEU A 127 24.89 -15.00 6.30
CA LEU A 127 24.41 -14.35 5.09
C LEU A 127 25.52 -14.26 4.04
N TYR A 128 25.18 -14.63 2.80
CA TYR A 128 26.05 -14.41 1.67
C TYR A 128 26.28 -12.89 1.47
N PRO A 129 27.53 -12.44 1.21
CA PRO A 129 27.78 -11.02 0.97
C PRO A 129 26.93 -10.47 -0.17
N GLY A 130 26.23 -9.35 0.07
CA GLY A 130 25.42 -8.69 -0.94
C GLY A 130 23.93 -9.07 -0.98
N VAL A 131 23.47 -10.01 -0.15
CA VAL A 131 22.02 -10.23 0.04
C VAL A 131 21.40 -9.13 0.90
N PRO A 132 20.08 -8.87 0.79
CA PRO A 132 19.40 -7.96 1.71
C PRO A 132 19.49 -8.49 3.15
N ARG A 133 19.83 -7.61 4.09
CA ARG A 133 19.75 -7.92 5.52
C ARG A 133 18.37 -7.54 6.04
N ILE A 134 17.54 -8.55 6.29
CA ILE A 134 16.12 -8.39 6.62
C ILE A 134 15.88 -8.78 8.07
N ILE A 135 15.25 -7.87 8.83
CA ILE A 135 14.66 -8.17 10.13
C ILE A 135 13.16 -8.36 9.90
N MET A 136 12.69 -9.59 10.05
CA MET A 136 11.29 -9.93 9.92
C MET A 136 10.59 -9.77 11.28
N ASN A 137 9.75 -8.75 11.39
CA ASN A 137 8.93 -8.44 12.56
C ASN A 137 7.54 -9.04 12.34
N GLU A 138 7.21 -10.11 13.05
CA GLU A 138 5.88 -10.72 12.98
C GLU A 138 4.88 -9.89 13.78
N ILE A 139 3.76 -9.52 13.14
CA ILE A 139 2.71 -8.71 13.75
C ILE A 139 1.49 -9.56 14.14
N ASP A 140 0.81 -9.15 15.20
CA ASP A 140 -0.55 -9.59 15.50
C ASP A 140 -1.55 -8.60 14.90
N ILE A 141 -2.49 -9.09 14.11
CA ILE A 141 -3.52 -8.29 13.43
C ILE A 141 -4.41 -7.48 14.39
N ASN A 142 -4.48 -7.89 15.65
CA ASN A 142 -5.31 -7.22 16.67
C ASN A 142 -4.53 -6.22 17.51
N THR A 143 -3.20 -6.18 17.40
CA THR A 143 -2.34 -5.37 18.27
C THR A 143 -1.66 -4.25 17.47
N PRO A 144 -1.92 -2.97 17.78
CA PRO A 144 -1.14 -1.86 17.22
C PRO A 144 0.34 -1.96 17.58
N PHE A 145 1.20 -1.53 16.66
CA PHE A 145 2.64 -1.45 16.88
C PHE A 145 3.18 -0.08 16.43
N ARG A 146 4.47 0.17 16.66
CA ARG A 146 5.08 1.46 16.34
C ARG A 146 6.27 1.31 15.41
N VAL A 147 6.36 2.26 14.46
CA VAL A 147 7.55 2.52 13.65
C VAL A 147 7.99 3.95 13.95
N ASN A 148 9.11 4.10 14.64
CA ASN A 148 9.57 5.39 15.16
C ASN A 148 8.46 6.09 15.98
N ASP A 149 8.02 7.26 15.54
CA ASP A 149 6.96 8.07 16.19
C ASP A 149 5.55 7.82 15.64
N ILE A 150 5.38 6.84 14.74
CA ILE A 150 4.11 6.54 14.08
C ILE A 150 3.52 5.26 14.68
N GLU A 151 2.26 5.33 15.08
CA GLU A 151 1.47 4.16 15.43
C GLU A 151 0.83 3.56 14.18
N ILE A 152 0.95 2.25 14.05
CA ILE A 152 0.39 1.45 12.97
C ILE A 152 -0.67 0.53 13.59
N THR A 153 -1.90 0.63 13.10
CA THR A 153 -2.98 -0.27 13.50
C THR A 153 -3.28 -1.22 12.36
N PRO A 154 -3.01 -2.53 12.52
CA PRO A 154 -3.38 -3.52 11.52
C PRO A 154 -4.91 -3.64 11.42
N ILE A 155 -5.40 -3.89 10.21
CA ILE A 155 -6.82 -4.02 9.89
C ILE A 155 -7.02 -5.34 9.15
N ARG A 156 -7.90 -6.21 9.64
CA ARG A 156 -8.26 -7.45 8.94
C ARG A 156 -9.17 -7.13 7.76
N VAL A 157 -8.77 -7.55 6.56
CA VAL A 157 -9.64 -7.61 5.39
C VAL A 157 -9.55 -8.99 4.74
N LEU A 158 -10.47 -9.31 3.84
CA LEU A 158 -10.46 -10.55 3.09
C LEU A 158 -10.21 -10.28 1.61
N HIS A 159 -9.34 -11.09 1.02
CA HIS A 159 -9.10 -11.21 -0.41
C HIS A 159 -9.71 -12.54 -0.89
N GLY A 160 -10.95 -12.52 -1.32
CA GLY A 160 -11.75 -13.74 -1.46
C GLY A 160 -11.90 -14.44 -0.10
N ARG A 161 -11.26 -15.62 0.05
CA ARG A 161 -11.23 -16.36 1.32
C ARG A 161 -9.94 -16.15 2.12
N LEU A 162 -8.93 -15.52 1.52
CA LEU A 162 -7.64 -15.29 2.15
C LEU A 162 -7.75 -14.11 3.13
N PRO A 163 -7.47 -14.29 4.43
CA PRO A 163 -7.35 -13.17 5.35
C PRO A 163 -6.02 -12.45 5.10
N ILE A 164 -6.08 -11.14 4.92
CA ILE A 164 -4.91 -10.28 4.66
C ILE A 164 -4.90 -9.07 5.59
N ALA A 165 -3.77 -8.38 5.66
CA ALA A 165 -3.60 -7.19 6.48
C ALA A 165 -3.75 -5.91 5.66
N GLY A 166 -4.65 -5.02 6.08
CA GLY A 166 -4.59 -3.61 5.79
C GLY A 166 -3.92 -2.87 6.94
N TYR A 167 -3.66 -1.59 6.77
CA TYR A 167 -2.96 -0.78 7.77
C TYR A 167 -3.57 0.60 7.91
N ARG A 168 -3.82 1.02 9.16
CA ARG A 168 -4.05 2.42 9.48
C ARG A 168 -2.76 3.04 9.98
N ILE A 169 -2.38 4.18 9.39
CA ILE A 169 -1.19 4.96 9.70
C ILE A 169 -1.66 6.38 10.06
N GLY A 170 -1.78 6.66 11.35
CA GLY A 170 -2.38 7.90 11.81
C GLY A 170 -3.83 8.07 11.33
N ASN A 171 -4.09 9.05 10.47
CA ASN A 171 -5.41 9.36 9.90
C ASN A 171 -5.56 8.92 8.43
N MET A 172 -4.69 8.05 7.93
CA MET A 172 -4.88 7.35 6.67
C MET A 172 -5.06 5.84 6.87
N ALA A 173 -5.74 5.17 5.95
CA ALA A 173 -5.82 3.73 5.87
C ALA A 173 -5.45 3.24 4.46
N TYR A 174 -4.78 2.08 4.40
CA TYR A 174 -4.41 1.36 3.19
C TYR A 174 -5.02 -0.04 3.22
N LEU A 175 -5.90 -0.34 2.28
CA LEU A 175 -6.64 -1.59 2.14
C LEU A 175 -6.52 -2.07 0.69
N THR A 176 -5.42 -2.75 0.33
CA THR A 176 -5.31 -3.37 -1.01
C THR A 176 -6.10 -4.67 -1.08
N ASP A 177 -6.36 -5.18 -2.28
CA ASP A 177 -6.91 -6.53 -2.57
C ASP A 177 -8.17 -6.90 -1.78
N VAL A 178 -8.89 -5.91 -1.31
CA VAL A 178 -10.05 -6.12 -0.46
C VAL A 178 -11.25 -6.63 -1.27
N SER A 179 -11.89 -7.69 -0.80
CA SER A 179 -13.23 -8.10 -1.23
C SER A 179 -14.26 -7.86 -0.12
N LEU A 180 -13.86 -8.04 1.15
CA LEU A 180 -14.72 -7.86 2.31
C LEU A 180 -13.95 -7.24 3.47
N ILE A 181 -14.61 -6.32 4.17
CA ILE A 181 -14.15 -5.75 5.45
C ILE A 181 -15.06 -6.31 6.53
N PRO A 182 -14.56 -7.11 7.50
CA PRO A 182 -15.36 -7.58 8.61
C PRO A 182 -15.95 -6.41 9.42
N GLU A 183 -17.21 -6.52 9.88
CA GLU A 183 -17.93 -5.43 10.53
C GLU A 183 -17.16 -4.79 11.69
N LYS A 184 -16.51 -5.60 12.53
CA LYS A 184 -15.70 -5.12 13.65
C LYS A 184 -14.56 -4.18 13.26
N GLU A 185 -14.04 -4.32 12.03
CA GLU A 185 -12.88 -3.56 11.55
C GLU A 185 -13.24 -2.12 11.14
N TYR A 186 -14.52 -1.83 10.84
CA TYR A 186 -14.96 -0.46 10.54
C TYR A 186 -14.71 0.51 11.70
N THR A 187 -14.61 0.03 12.93
CA THR A 187 -14.25 0.87 14.09
C THR A 187 -12.85 1.47 13.95
N LYS A 188 -11.92 0.76 13.29
CA LYS A 188 -10.55 1.22 13.02
C LYS A 188 -10.48 2.20 11.83
N LEU A 189 -11.56 2.32 11.04
CA LEU A 189 -11.63 3.14 9.82
C LEU A 189 -12.37 4.48 10.02
N LYS A 190 -12.69 4.82 11.26
CA LYS A 190 -13.36 6.09 11.59
C LYS A 190 -12.39 7.29 11.49
N ASP A 191 -12.93 8.46 11.14
CA ASP A 191 -12.22 9.75 11.15
C ASP A 191 -10.95 9.77 10.30
N LEU A 192 -10.97 9.15 9.13
CA LEU A 192 -9.88 9.17 8.19
C LEU A 192 -9.89 10.46 7.36
N ASP A 193 -8.71 11.07 7.20
CA ASP A 193 -8.51 12.11 6.17
C ASP A 193 -8.31 11.48 4.80
N LEU A 194 -7.74 10.26 4.76
CA LEU A 194 -7.44 9.54 3.53
C LEU A 194 -7.73 8.04 3.67
N LEU A 195 -8.49 7.52 2.72
CA LEU A 195 -8.62 6.09 2.48
C LEU A 195 -7.96 5.73 1.14
N ILE A 196 -7.07 4.75 1.15
CA ILE A 196 -6.51 4.12 -0.06
C ILE A 196 -7.06 2.70 -0.10
N MET A 197 -7.83 2.35 -1.14
CA MET A 197 -8.54 1.07 -1.17
C MET A 197 -8.49 0.43 -2.57
N GLY A 198 -8.25 -0.88 -2.61
CA GLY A 198 -8.25 -1.66 -3.84
C GLY A 198 -9.62 -1.67 -4.51
N ALA A 199 -9.67 -1.46 -5.84
CA ALA A 199 -10.88 -1.55 -6.66
C ALA A 199 -10.50 -1.99 -8.08
N LEU A 200 -10.83 -3.23 -8.46
CA LEU A 200 -10.21 -3.86 -9.61
C LEU A 200 -10.72 -3.33 -10.96
N ARG A 201 -12.04 -3.29 -11.14
CA ARG A 201 -12.76 -2.95 -12.37
C ARG A 201 -14.26 -2.81 -12.10
N TRP A 202 -15.05 -2.46 -13.10
CA TRP A 202 -16.52 -2.34 -12.97
C TRP A 202 -17.22 -3.68 -12.76
N GLU A 203 -16.79 -4.72 -13.50
CA GLU A 203 -17.41 -6.05 -13.38
C GLU A 203 -16.97 -6.74 -12.09
N LYS A 204 -17.87 -7.54 -11.53
CA LYS A 204 -17.63 -8.33 -10.33
C LYS A 204 -16.48 -9.32 -10.52
N HIS A 205 -15.75 -9.55 -9.42
CA HIS A 205 -14.66 -10.49 -9.34
C HIS A 205 -14.75 -11.33 -8.05
N PRO A 206 -14.39 -12.63 -8.06
CA PRO A 206 -14.56 -13.47 -6.88
C PRO A 206 -13.67 -13.12 -5.67
N SER A 207 -12.54 -12.46 -5.89
CA SER A 207 -11.56 -12.16 -4.84
C SER A 207 -11.28 -10.65 -4.65
N HIS A 208 -11.75 -9.80 -5.55
CA HIS A 208 -11.62 -8.34 -5.45
C HIS A 208 -13.01 -7.70 -5.54
N GLN A 209 -13.16 -6.53 -4.96
CA GLN A 209 -14.37 -5.73 -5.16
C GLN A 209 -14.37 -5.03 -6.51
N SER A 210 -15.56 -4.86 -7.07
CA SER A 210 -15.79 -3.98 -8.21
C SER A 210 -15.70 -2.51 -7.80
N ILE A 211 -15.67 -1.61 -8.77
CA ILE A 211 -15.70 -0.15 -8.49
C ILE A 211 -16.96 0.23 -7.72
N ASP A 212 -18.13 -0.29 -8.08
CA ASP A 212 -19.39 0.01 -7.40
C ASP A 212 -19.37 -0.47 -5.93
N GLU A 213 -18.89 -1.70 -5.69
CA GLU A 213 -18.73 -2.23 -4.33
C GLU A 213 -17.70 -1.43 -3.50
N ALA A 214 -16.66 -0.91 -4.17
CA ALA A 214 -15.68 -0.04 -3.54
C ALA A 214 -16.26 1.33 -3.17
N ILE A 215 -17.09 1.92 -4.04
CA ILE A 215 -17.80 3.17 -3.78
C ILE A 215 -18.72 3.02 -2.55
N GLU A 216 -19.51 1.95 -2.49
CA GLU A 216 -20.39 1.69 -1.33
C GLU A 216 -19.61 1.63 -0.01
N LYS A 217 -18.49 0.88 0.02
CA LYS A 217 -17.64 0.79 1.21
C LYS A 217 -16.96 2.11 1.55
N ALA A 218 -16.46 2.84 0.54
CA ALA A 218 -15.85 4.16 0.74
C ALA A 218 -16.84 5.18 1.33
N GLN A 219 -18.08 5.16 0.85
CA GLN A 219 -19.16 6.01 1.39
C GLN A 219 -19.52 5.63 2.84
N HIS A 220 -19.56 4.33 3.16
CA HIS A 220 -19.78 3.85 4.53
C HIS A 220 -18.65 4.27 5.48
N ILE A 221 -17.40 4.18 5.05
CA ILE A 221 -16.21 4.62 5.83
C ILE A 221 -16.19 6.14 5.98
N ASN A 222 -16.64 6.86 4.97
CA ASN A 222 -16.78 8.32 4.95
C ASN A 222 -15.48 9.08 5.27
N ALA A 223 -14.37 8.65 4.64
CA ALA A 223 -13.11 9.40 4.69
C ALA A 223 -13.23 10.77 3.97
N GLN A 224 -12.41 11.76 4.34
CA GLN A 224 -12.44 13.07 3.66
C GLN A 224 -12.11 12.94 2.17
N GLN A 225 -11.14 12.08 1.83
CA GLN A 225 -10.80 11.71 0.46
C GLN A 225 -10.54 10.20 0.38
N THR A 226 -10.94 9.59 -0.71
CA THR A 226 -10.66 8.20 -1.04
C THR A 226 -9.93 8.12 -2.38
N TYR A 227 -8.85 7.34 -2.43
CA TYR A 227 -8.16 7.00 -3.67
C TYR A 227 -8.21 5.50 -3.89
N PHE A 228 -8.76 5.10 -5.03
CA PHE A 228 -8.74 3.70 -5.43
C PHE A 228 -7.39 3.33 -6.03
N ILE A 229 -7.01 2.06 -5.89
CA ILE A 229 -5.78 1.43 -6.40
C ILE A 229 -6.07 0.00 -6.88
N HIS A 230 -5.06 -0.69 -7.37
CA HIS A 230 -5.08 -2.10 -7.78
C HIS A 230 -5.98 -2.35 -8.99
N PHE A 231 -5.87 -1.46 -10.00
CA PHE A 231 -6.70 -1.51 -11.21
C PHE A 231 -6.20 -2.52 -12.23
N SER A 232 -7.13 -3.19 -12.90
CA SER A 232 -6.85 -3.89 -14.15
C SER A 232 -7.13 -2.97 -15.36
N HIS A 233 -6.67 -3.39 -16.56
CA HIS A 233 -6.97 -2.69 -17.81
C HIS A 233 -8.49 -2.64 -18.13
N ASN A 234 -9.28 -3.52 -17.52
CA ASN A 234 -10.73 -3.55 -17.66
C ASN A 234 -11.47 -2.44 -16.89
N LEU A 235 -10.74 -1.59 -16.13
CA LEU A 235 -11.30 -0.36 -15.58
C LEU A 235 -11.80 0.59 -16.68
N GLY A 236 -11.15 0.57 -17.85
CA GLY A 236 -11.29 1.57 -18.89
C GLY A 236 -10.24 2.68 -18.79
N LEU A 237 -10.28 3.66 -19.70
CA LEU A 237 -9.36 4.78 -19.70
C LEU A 237 -9.52 5.63 -18.43
N HIS A 238 -8.41 6.05 -17.84
CA HIS A 238 -8.39 6.80 -16.58
C HIS A 238 -9.32 8.02 -16.62
N HIS A 239 -9.20 8.83 -17.66
CA HIS A 239 -9.96 10.08 -17.78
C HIS A 239 -11.47 9.84 -17.91
N GLU A 240 -11.91 8.72 -18.50
CA GLU A 240 -13.32 8.37 -18.59
C GLU A 240 -13.87 7.80 -17.29
N ALA A 241 -13.10 6.90 -16.66
CA ALA A 241 -13.51 6.24 -15.43
C ALA A 241 -13.58 7.23 -14.25
N GLU A 242 -12.64 8.18 -14.15
CA GLU A 242 -12.64 9.23 -13.13
C GLU A 242 -13.91 10.06 -13.13
N THR A 243 -14.49 10.38 -14.30
CA THR A 243 -15.72 11.19 -14.38
C THR A 243 -16.96 10.51 -13.84
N LYS A 244 -16.92 9.20 -13.61
CA LYS A 244 -18.04 8.41 -13.09
C LYS A 244 -18.03 8.29 -11.56
N LEU A 245 -16.98 8.78 -10.90
CA LEU A 245 -16.82 8.65 -9.45
C LEU A 245 -17.48 9.81 -8.68
N PRO A 246 -17.92 9.58 -7.44
CA PRO A 246 -18.34 10.64 -6.53
C PRO A 246 -17.21 11.64 -6.25
N THR A 247 -17.55 12.89 -5.94
CA THR A 247 -16.61 14.03 -5.83
C THR A 247 -15.42 13.82 -4.87
N ASN A 248 -15.56 13.00 -3.82
CA ASN A 248 -14.51 12.74 -2.84
C ASN A 248 -13.80 11.38 -3.06
N ILE A 249 -14.07 10.72 -4.17
CA ILE A 249 -13.47 9.44 -4.57
C ILE A 249 -12.74 9.63 -5.88
N HIS A 250 -11.49 9.20 -5.95
CA HIS A 250 -10.59 9.42 -7.08
C HIS A 250 -9.89 8.13 -7.50
N LEU A 251 -9.52 8.05 -8.76
CA LEU A 251 -8.55 7.06 -9.22
C LEU A 251 -7.13 7.56 -8.92
N SER A 252 -6.31 6.72 -8.33
CA SER A 252 -4.88 7.01 -8.27
C SER A 252 -4.18 6.71 -9.60
N TYR A 253 -2.96 7.21 -9.75
CA TYR A 253 -2.05 6.88 -10.84
C TYR A 253 -0.61 6.89 -10.32
N ASP A 254 0.28 6.24 -11.03
CA ASP A 254 1.67 6.08 -10.62
C ASP A 254 2.36 7.45 -10.50
N ASN A 255 3.12 7.63 -9.41
CA ASN A 255 3.78 8.87 -9.02
C ASN A 255 2.85 10.02 -8.55
N LEU A 256 1.54 9.80 -8.42
CA LEU A 256 0.66 10.74 -7.73
C LEU A 256 1.17 10.95 -6.30
N THR A 257 1.29 12.20 -5.91
CA THR A 257 1.69 12.56 -4.54
C THR A 257 0.66 13.46 -3.90
N ILE A 258 0.19 13.09 -2.72
CA ILE A 258 -0.74 13.86 -1.91
C ILE A 258 -0.16 14.12 -0.52
N SER A 259 -0.69 15.11 0.18
CA SER A 259 -0.26 15.43 1.54
C SER A 259 -1.46 15.65 2.43
N ILE A 260 -1.46 14.99 3.58
CA ILE A 260 -2.45 15.18 4.64
C ILE A 260 -1.79 15.75 5.89
N LYS A 261 -2.58 16.33 6.78
CA LYS A 261 -2.07 16.81 8.08
C LYS A 261 -1.80 15.60 8.99
N LYS A 262 -0.62 15.53 9.59
CA LYS A 262 -0.38 14.55 10.67
C LYS A 262 -1.19 15.01 11.89
N LYS A 263 -2.19 14.27 12.33
CA LYS A 263 -2.84 14.51 13.62
C LYS A 263 -1.81 14.36 14.74
N ALA A 264 -1.74 15.34 15.63
CA ALA A 264 -0.97 15.19 16.86
C ALA A 264 -1.59 14.05 17.67
N MET A 265 -0.74 13.13 18.16
CA MET A 265 -1.20 12.10 19.09
C MET A 265 -1.71 12.77 20.37
N PRO A 266 -2.78 12.27 21.00
CA PRO A 266 -3.08 12.68 22.36
C PRO A 266 -1.85 12.41 23.22
N GLN A 267 -1.34 13.46 23.89
CA GLN A 267 -0.32 13.27 24.90
C GLN A 267 -0.96 12.43 26.00
N ASN A 268 -0.50 11.19 26.15
CA ASN A 268 -0.83 10.42 27.34
C ASN A 268 -0.27 11.21 28.53
N THR A 269 -1.15 11.92 29.21
CA THR A 269 -0.85 12.47 30.53
C THR A 269 -0.65 11.26 31.45
N ILE A 270 0.59 11.04 31.87
CA ILE A 270 1.01 10.06 32.87
C ILE A 270 0.41 10.49 34.23
#